data_eb90184a7936539d9b8c1267e4a51582
#
_entry.id   eb90184a7936539d9b8c1267e4a51582
#
_cell.length_a   1.000
_cell.length_b   1.000
_cell.length_c   1.000
_cell.angle_alpha   90.00
_cell.angle_beta   90.00
_cell.angle_gamma   90.00
#
_symmetry.space_group_name_H-M   'P 1'
#
loop_
_entity.id
_entity.type
_entity.pdbx_description
1 polymer ?
#
loop_
_entity_poly.entity_id
_entity_poly.type
_entity_poly.pdbx_seq_one_letter_code
_entity_poly.pdbx_strand_id
1 'polypeptide(L)'
;MDRHPQQFKRERQDIKRRKKNIQNLSKLRTLINSVLKTDDPKTAESVYKSAVSFIDRMAQKHLIHKKTAARRKAQITQHLNTIKQS
;
A
#
# COMPACT_ATOMS: atom_id res chain seq x y z
N MET A 1 24.81 4.57 -34.02
CA MET A 1 23.45 4.65 -33.55
C MET A 1 23.32 5.64 -32.42
N ASP A 2 22.71 6.73 -32.71
CA ASP A 2 22.67 7.84 -31.75
C ASP A 2 21.51 7.67 -30.81
N ARG A 3 21.79 7.21 -29.61
CA ARG A 3 20.81 7.26 -28.54
C ARG A 3 20.69 8.69 -28.06
N HIS A 4 19.47 9.23 -28.10
CA HIS A 4 19.25 10.55 -27.55
C HIS A 4 19.47 10.55 -26.05
N PRO A 5 20.16 11.57 -25.48
CA PRO A 5 20.39 11.67 -24.05
C PRO A 5 19.10 11.57 -23.22
N GLN A 6 17.97 11.98 -23.79
CA GLN A 6 16.67 11.89 -23.14
C GLN A 6 16.22 10.47 -22.91
N GLN A 7 16.61 9.51 -23.76
CA GLN A 7 16.26 8.10 -23.57
C GLN A 7 16.93 7.51 -22.35
N PHE A 8 18.21 7.84 -22.13
CA PHE A 8 18.93 7.42 -20.94
C PHE A 8 18.29 7.93 -19.67
N LYS A 9 17.85 9.19 -19.69
CA LYS A 9 17.18 9.81 -18.55
C LYS A 9 15.87 9.11 -18.21
N ARG A 10 15.08 8.74 -19.23
CA ARG A 10 13.84 7.98 -19.04
C ARG A 10 14.10 6.61 -18.44
N GLU A 11 15.07 5.89 -18.96
CA GLU A 11 15.43 4.56 -18.45
C GLU A 11 15.79 4.63 -16.96
N ARG A 12 16.60 5.61 -16.55
CA ARG A 12 16.97 5.81 -15.16
C ARG A 12 15.74 6.11 -14.29
N GLN A 13 14.86 6.98 -14.76
CA GLN A 13 13.64 7.33 -14.02
C GLN A 13 12.71 6.13 -13.89
N ASP A 14 12.58 5.32 -14.95
CA ASP A 14 11.73 4.13 -14.92
C ASP A 14 12.26 3.10 -13.93
N ILE A 15 13.58 2.90 -13.86
CA ILE A 15 14.21 1.99 -12.90
C ILE A 15 13.95 2.48 -11.48
N LYS A 16 14.13 3.78 -11.22
CA LYS A 16 13.89 4.36 -9.90
C LYS A 16 12.42 4.24 -9.48
N ARG A 17 11.50 4.51 -10.42
CA ARG A 17 10.06 4.38 -10.17
C ARG A 17 9.69 2.95 -9.85
N ARG A 18 10.24 1.99 -10.60
CA ARG A 18 9.96 0.57 -10.40
C ARG A 18 10.43 0.12 -9.00
N LYS A 19 11.64 0.50 -8.61
CA LYS A 19 12.16 0.18 -7.28
C LYS A 19 11.27 0.78 -6.18
N LYS A 20 10.90 2.05 -6.33
CA LYS A 20 10.05 2.73 -5.36
C LYS A 20 8.68 2.08 -5.28
N ASN A 21 8.11 1.68 -6.42
CA ASN A 21 6.81 1.02 -6.46
C ASN A 21 6.85 -0.34 -5.76
N ILE A 22 7.92 -1.12 -5.97
CA ILE A 22 8.11 -2.40 -5.29
C ILE A 22 8.21 -2.19 -3.79
N GLN A 23 8.97 -1.19 -3.34
CA GLN A 23 9.10 -0.86 -1.93
C GLN A 23 7.74 -0.45 -1.32
N ASN A 24 6.97 0.36 -2.04
CA ASN A 24 5.66 0.81 -1.59
C ASN A 24 4.67 -0.36 -1.49
N LEU A 25 4.67 -1.27 -2.46
CA LEU A 25 3.80 -2.44 -2.43
C LEU A 25 4.19 -3.38 -1.28
N SER A 26 5.49 -3.52 -1.02
CA SER A 26 5.99 -4.32 0.10
C SER A 26 5.56 -3.71 1.43
N LYS A 27 5.66 -2.39 1.57
CA LYS A 27 5.22 -1.67 2.76
C LYS A 27 3.71 -1.81 2.97
N LEU A 28 2.94 -1.74 1.88
CA LEU A 28 1.49 -1.93 1.93
C LEU A 28 1.14 -3.31 2.47
N ARG A 29 1.80 -4.35 1.96
CA ARG A 29 1.58 -5.72 2.43
C ARG A 29 1.92 -5.85 3.91
N THR A 30 3.03 -5.25 4.34
CA THR A 30 3.45 -5.27 5.75
C THR A 30 2.41 -4.60 6.64
N LEU A 31 1.88 -3.44 6.24
CA LEU A 31 0.86 -2.73 7.02
C LEU A 31 -0.44 -3.54 7.12
N ILE A 32 -0.88 -4.14 6.02
CA ILE A 32 -2.09 -4.97 6.02
C ILE A 32 -1.90 -6.18 6.93
N ASN A 33 -0.77 -6.86 6.82
CA ASN A 33 -0.46 -8.01 7.67
C ASN A 33 -0.39 -7.60 9.16
N SER A 34 0.14 -6.42 9.45
CA SER A 34 0.20 -5.91 10.82
C SER A 34 -1.19 -5.74 11.42
N VAL A 35 -2.14 -5.22 10.65
CA VAL A 35 -3.53 -5.11 11.10
C VAL A 35 -4.10 -6.49 11.37
N LEU A 36 -3.91 -7.43 10.44
CA LEU A 36 -4.49 -8.78 10.53
C LEU A 36 -3.90 -9.60 11.67
N LYS A 37 -2.66 -9.32 12.07
CA LYS A 37 -1.98 -10.05 13.15
C LYS A 37 -2.26 -9.46 14.54
N THR A 38 -2.78 -8.24 14.61
CA THR A 38 -3.00 -7.56 15.89
C THR A 38 -4.33 -7.98 16.49
N ASP A 39 -4.32 -8.40 17.74
CA ASP A 39 -5.51 -8.82 18.48
C ASP A 39 -6.02 -7.74 19.42
N ASP A 40 -5.20 -6.76 19.76
CA ASP A 40 -5.57 -5.66 20.65
C ASP A 40 -6.34 -4.58 19.89
N PRO A 41 -7.58 -4.24 20.30
CA PRO A 41 -8.38 -3.24 19.59
C PRO A 41 -7.74 -1.87 19.45
N LYS A 42 -7.05 -1.39 20.48
CA LYS A 42 -6.40 -0.08 20.44
C LYS A 42 -5.25 -0.05 19.45
N THR A 43 -4.37 -1.05 19.51
CA THR A 43 -3.24 -1.17 18.60
C THR A 43 -3.73 -1.41 17.17
N ALA A 44 -4.73 -2.28 17.02
CA ALA A 44 -5.32 -2.57 15.71
C ALA A 44 -5.89 -1.33 15.07
N GLU A 45 -6.58 -0.48 15.84
CA GLU A 45 -7.17 0.75 15.32
C GLU A 45 -6.09 1.73 14.85
N SER A 46 -5.00 1.86 15.59
CA SER A 46 -3.88 2.72 15.21
C SER A 46 -3.23 2.26 13.91
N VAL A 47 -2.93 0.96 13.81
CA VAL A 47 -2.34 0.38 12.60
C VAL A 47 -3.32 0.45 11.44
N TYR A 48 -4.61 0.23 11.71
CA TYR A 48 -5.67 0.32 10.71
C TYR A 48 -5.71 1.70 10.05
N LYS A 49 -5.68 2.77 10.85
CA LYS A 49 -5.69 4.13 10.33
C LYS A 49 -4.49 4.39 9.42
N SER A 50 -3.31 3.93 9.82
CA SER A 50 -2.11 4.05 9.01
C SER A 50 -2.23 3.26 7.70
N ALA A 51 -2.78 2.04 7.77
CA ALA A 51 -2.95 1.19 6.60
C ALA A 51 -3.95 1.80 5.61
N VAL A 52 -5.09 2.29 6.08
CA VAL A 52 -6.10 2.92 5.23
C VAL A 52 -5.53 4.14 4.53
N SER A 53 -4.83 5.00 5.27
CA SER A 53 -4.19 6.18 4.71
C SER A 53 -3.20 5.81 3.60
N PHE A 54 -2.39 4.77 3.84
CA PHE A 54 -1.42 4.31 2.86
C PHE A 54 -2.09 3.69 1.62
N ILE A 55 -3.15 2.89 1.82
CA ILE A 55 -3.91 2.29 0.72
C ILE A 55 -4.50 3.39 -0.18
N ASP A 56 -5.13 4.41 0.43
CA ASP A 56 -5.72 5.52 -0.32
C ASP A 56 -4.66 6.28 -1.10
N ARG A 57 -3.50 6.50 -0.49
CA ARG A 57 -2.38 7.18 -1.16
C ARG A 57 -1.88 6.40 -2.36
N MET A 58 -1.76 5.06 -2.23
CA MET A 58 -1.33 4.20 -3.34
C MET A 58 -2.36 4.20 -4.46
N ALA A 59 -3.65 4.22 -4.13
CA ALA A 59 -4.71 4.29 -5.14
C ALA A 59 -4.69 5.64 -5.88
N GLN A 60 -4.46 6.75 -5.18
CA GLN A 60 -4.35 8.07 -5.79
C GLN A 60 -3.17 8.15 -6.76
N LYS A 61 -2.07 7.47 -6.45
CA LYS A 61 -0.89 7.42 -7.30
C LYS A 61 -1.00 6.38 -8.41
N HIS A 62 -2.13 5.69 -8.50
CA HIS A 62 -2.39 4.63 -9.49
C HIS A 62 -1.40 3.45 -9.39
N LEU A 63 -0.83 3.23 -8.21
CA LEU A 63 0.03 2.06 -7.96
C LEU A 63 -0.79 0.80 -7.72
N ILE A 64 -2.02 0.97 -7.22
CA ILE A 64 -3.00 -0.11 -7.10
C ILE A 64 -4.32 0.36 -7.69
N HIS A 65 -5.11 -0.58 -8.18
CA HIS A 65 -6.42 -0.27 -8.74
C HIS A 65 -7.41 0.06 -7.61
N LYS A 66 -8.40 0.93 -7.91
CA LYS A 66 -9.43 1.32 -6.95
C LYS A 66 -10.16 0.12 -6.35
N LYS A 67 -10.45 -0.89 -7.15
CA LYS A 67 -11.12 -2.12 -6.69
C LYS A 67 -10.24 -2.88 -5.71
N THR A 68 -8.94 -2.97 -5.98
CA THR A 68 -7.99 -3.61 -5.08
C THR A 68 -7.92 -2.86 -3.76
N ALA A 69 -7.86 -1.52 -3.82
CA ALA A 69 -7.84 -0.67 -2.61
C ALA A 69 -9.09 -0.91 -1.77
N ALA A 70 -10.27 -0.92 -2.40
CA ALA A 70 -11.53 -1.15 -1.71
C ALA A 70 -11.57 -2.52 -1.04
N ARG A 71 -11.10 -3.56 -1.74
CA ARG A 71 -11.05 -4.92 -1.22
C ARG A 71 -10.13 -5.02 0.00
N ARG A 72 -8.95 -4.41 -0.08
CA ARG A 72 -7.99 -4.43 1.03
C ARG A 72 -8.51 -3.65 2.25
N LYS A 73 -9.13 -2.50 2.02
CA LYS A 73 -9.75 -1.74 3.11
C LYS A 73 -10.88 -2.53 3.77
N ALA A 74 -11.72 -3.18 2.97
CA ALA A 74 -12.79 -4.02 3.51
C ALA A 74 -12.24 -5.16 4.37
N GLN A 75 -11.17 -5.81 3.93
CA GLN A 75 -10.54 -6.91 4.64
C GLN A 75 -10.08 -6.48 6.03
N ILE A 76 -9.33 -5.37 6.11
CA ILE A 76 -8.82 -4.89 7.40
C ILE A 76 -9.92 -4.30 8.27
N THR A 77 -10.95 -3.71 7.67
CA THR A 77 -12.11 -3.20 8.40
C THR A 77 -12.88 -4.33 9.07
N GLN A 78 -13.12 -5.42 8.36
CA GLN A 78 -13.81 -6.58 8.92
C GLN A 78 -13.02 -7.17 10.09
N HIS A 79 -11.70 -7.27 9.95
CA HIS A 79 -10.85 -7.79 11.03
C HIS A 79 -10.93 -6.89 12.26
N LEU A 80 -10.85 -5.58 12.08
CA LEU A 80 -10.94 -4.62 13.18
C LEU A 80 -12.29 -4.72 13.89
N ASN A 81 -13.38 -4.82 13.14
CA ASN A 81 -14.73 -4.95 13.69
C ASN A 81 -14.86 -6.25 14.48
N THR A 82 -14.28 -7.33 13.99
CA THR A 82 -14.29 -8.62 14.69
C THR A 82 -13.60 -8.49 16.05
N ILE A 83 -12.44 -7.83 16.11
CA ILE A 83 -11.71 -7.62 17.35
C ILE A 83 -12.53 -6.76 18.32
N LYS A 84 -13.16 -5.68 17.83
CA LYS A 84 -13.94 -4.78 18.67
C LYS A 84 -15.20 -5.43 19.23
N GLN A 85 -15.77 -6.39 18.51
CA GLN A 85 -16.99 -7.08 18.94
C GLN A 85 -16.70 -8.18 19.96
N SER A 86 -15.48 -8.63 20.05
CA SER A 86 -15.05 -9.61 21.04
C SER A 86 -14.52 -8.92 22.29
#